data_89fd5c3c706eb98b92f10fff70757827
#
_entry.id   89fd5c3c706eb98b92f10fff70757827
#
_cell.length_a   1.000
_cell.length_b   1.000
_cell.length_c   1.000
_cell.angle_alpha   90.00
_cell.angle_beta   90.00
_cell.angle_gamma   90.00
#
_symmetry.space_group_name_H-M   'P 1'
#
loop_
_entity.id
_entity.type
_entity.pdbx_description
1 polymer ?
#
loop_
_entity_poly.entity_id
_entity_poly.type
_entity_poly.pdbx_seq_one_letter_code
_entity_poly.pdbx_strand_id
1 'polypeptide(L)'
;GGLTKEDILNGDYDTVIIATGSQPKVFSLGDDEKVYTAADVLTDKKDPGETTVVIGGGLVGCETALWLAQEGKKVTLVEALDELMQINGPICHANKDMLELLVPFKGVDVVTGAKVTGYKDGVLTCETAEGTKEIPCDSVILSVGYKEENALYHEVEFDIPELYLLGDAKKVANIMYAIWDAFEVANHI
;
A
#
# COMPACT_ATOMS: atom_id res chain seq x y z
N GLY A 1 15.44 -14.12 9.71
CA GLY A 1 14.33 -14.77 10.39
C GLY A 1 13.67 -13.78 11.34
N GLY A 2 12.37 -13.90 11.53
CA GLY A 2 11.66 -13.09 12.52
C GLY A 2 11.86 -13.67 13.92
N LEU A 3 11.84 -12.83 14.94
CA LEU A 3 11.78 -13.25 16.34
C LEU A 3 10.36 -13.73 16.66
N THR A 4 10.27 -14.78 17.48
CA THR A 4 9.03 -15.32 18.01
C THR A 4 8.77 -14.82 19.44
N LYS A 5 7.54 -15.07 19.95
CA LYS A 5 7.22 -14.84 21.36
C LYS A 5 8.24 -15.54 22.28
N GLU A 6 8.58 -16.80 21.99
CA GLU A 6 9.53 -17.57 22.81
C GLU A 6 10.93 -16.94 22.82
N ASP A 7 11.39 -16.42 21.68
CA ASP A 7 12.69 -15.74 21.60
C ASP A 7 12.70 -14.47 22.46
N ILE A 8 11.60 -13.74 22.50
CA ILE A 8 11.47 -12.52 23.31
C ILE A 8 11.41 -12.88 24.80
N LEU A 9 10.60 -13.85 25.19
CA LEU A 9 10.43 -14.23 26.61
C LEU A 9 11.68 -14.91 27.19
N ASN A 10 12.47 -15.60 26.38
CA ASN A 10 13.74 -16.24 26.80
C ASN A 10 14.93 -15.27 26.73
N GLY A 11 14.76 -14.10 26.13
CA GLY A 11 15.78 -13.06 26.11
C GLY A 11 15.84 -12.30 27.43
N ASP A 12 17.03 -11.80 27.75
CA ASP A 12 17.28 -10.96 28.95
C ASP A 12 17.20 -9.48 28.47
N TYR A 13 15.99 -9.00 28.18
CA TYR A 13 15.74 -7.65 27.69
C TYR A 13 15.04 -6.82 28.76
N ASP A 14 15.58 -5.64 29.08
CA ASP A 14 14.94 -4.66 29.97
C ASP A 14 13.75 -4.00 29.26
N THR A 15 13.86 -3.78 27.95
CA THR A 15 12.86 -3.11 27.12
C THR A 15 12.73 -3.83 25.78
N VAL A 16 11.51 -3.98 25.29
CA VAL A 16 11.22 -4.55 23.96
C VAL A 16 10.48 -3.52 23.11
N ILE A 17 10.98 -3.32 21.91
CA ILE A 17 10.36 -2.44 20.92
C ILE A 17 9.94 -3.27 19.70
N ILE A 18 8.65 -3.23 19.36
CA ILE A 18 8.09 -3.88 18.16
C ILE A 18 7.86 -2.83 17.10
N ALA A 19 8.58 -2.96 15.99
CA ALA A 19 8.52 -2.08 14.81
C ALA A 19 8.44 -2.90 13.52
N THR A 20 7.54 -3.87 13.49
CA THR A 20 7.38 -4.87 12.42
C THR A 20 6.76 -4.31 11.13
N GLY A 21 6.34 -3.04 11.16
CA GLY A 21 5.84 -2.35 9.99
C GLY A 21 4.42 -2.72 9.61
N SER A 22 4.16 -2.82 8.31
CA SER A 22 2.83 -3.09 7.76
C SER A 22 2.90 -3.98 6.52
N GLN A 23 1.78 -4.62 6.18
CA GLN A 23 1.62 -5.46 4.99
C GLN A 23 0.64 -4.82 4.01
N PRO A 24 0.85 -4.93 2.69
CA PRO A 24 -0.12 -4.49 1.71
C PRO A 24 -1.47 -5.18 1.91
N LYS A 25 -2.55 -4.43 1.79
CA LYS A 25 -3.90 -5.02 1.74
C LYS A 25 -4.08 -5.72 0.40
N VAL A 26 -4.55 -6.95 0.45
CA VAL A 26 -4.85 -7.78 -0.73
C VAL A 26 -6.26 -8.33 -0.66
N PHE A 27 -6.87 -8.49 -1.82
CA PHE A 27 -8.17 -9.17 -1.98
C PHE A 27 -8.19 -9.88 -3.34
N SER A 28 -8.98 -10.94 -3.42
CA SER A 28 -9.14 -11.71 -4.67
C SER A 28 -10.00 -10.95 -5.67
N LEU A 29 -9.60 -11.03 -6.94
CA LEU A 29 -10.32 -10.47 -8.08
C LEU A 29 -10.81 -11.55 -9.06
N GLY A 30 -10.44 -12.82 -8.80
CA GLY A 30 -10.77 -13.98 -9.66
C GLY A 30 -9.50 -14.62 -10.21
N ASP A 31 -8.89 -14.05 -11.23
CA ASP A 31 -7.60 -14.50 -11.80
C ASP A 31 -6.41 -13.91 -11.03
N ASP A 32 -6.18 -14.40 -9.81
CA ASP A 32 -5.22 -13.80 -8.89
C ASP A 32 -3.74 -14.07 -9.24
N GLU A 33 -3.44 -14.97 -10.17
CA GLU A 33 -2.06 -15.26 -10.61
C GLU A 33 -1.33 -14.04 -11.19
N LYS A 34 -2.09 -13.09 -11.76
CA LYS A 34 -1.59 -11.83 -12.33
C LYS A 34 -2.02 -10.60 -11.53
N VAL A 35 -2.41 -10.80 -10.30
CA VAL A 35 -2.71 -9.73 -9.34
C VAL A 35 -1.52 -9.60 -8.39
N TYR A 36 -0.87 -8.46 -8.42
CA TYR A 36 0.35 -8.17 -7.65
C TYR A 36 0.11 -7.03 -6.68
N THR A 37 0.94 -6.87 -5.67
CA THR A 37 0.96 -5.65 -4.87
C THR A 37 1.92 -4.62 -5.49
N ALA A 38 1.73 -3.34 -5.18
CA ALA A 38 2.69 -2.31 -5.58
C ALA A 38 4.11 -2.63 -5.07
N ALA A 39 4.22 -3.19 -3.85
CA ALA A 39 5.50 -3.60 -3.28
C ALA A 39 6.20 -4.71 -4.08
N ASP A 40 5.46 -5.68 -4.63
CA ASP A 40 6.02 -6.75 -5.44
C ASP A 40 6.62 -6.22 -6.74
N VAL A 41 5.97 -5.25 -7.36
CA VAL A 41 6.42 -4.64 -8.62
C VAL A 41 7.58 -3.68 -8.38
N LEU A 42 7.48 -2.82 -7.37
CA LEU A 42 8.53 -1.84 -7.03
C LEU A 42 9.83 -2.48 -6.51
N THR A 43 9.78 -3.74 -6.07
CA THR A 43 10.96 -4.50 -5.62
C THR A 43 11.43 -5.55 -6.65
N ASP A 44 11.01 -5.43 -7.91
CA ASP A 44 11.35 -6.31 -9.03
C ASP A 44 11.05 -7.81 -8.82
N LYS A 45 10.13 -8.12 -7.91
CA LYS A 45 9.70 -9.51 -7.67
C LYS A 45 8.71 -10.01 -8.72
N LYS A 46 7.98 -9.08 -9.34
CA LYS A 46 6.96 -9.36 -10.36
C LYS A 46 7.08 -8.37 -11.51
N ASP A 47 7.05 -8.87 -12.73
CA ASP A 47 6.92 -8.05 -13.95
C ASP A 47 5.44 -7.83 -14.25
N PRO A 48 4.96 -6.59 -14.31
CA PRO A 48 3.56 -6.30 -14.60
C PRO A 48 3.16 -6.46 -16.08
N GLY A 49 4.11 -6.73 -16.99
CA GLY A 49 3.84 -6.76 -18.44
C GLY A 49 3.85 -5.38 -19.07
N GLU A 50 3.30 -5.25 -20.28
CA GLU A 50 3.28 -4.01 -21.06
C GLU A 50 2.08 -3.12 -20.76
N THR A 51 0.92 -3.76 -20.45
CA THR A 51 -0.34 -3.07 -20.16
C THR A 51 -0.80 -3.47 -18.77
N THR A 52 -0.93 -2.51 -17.86
CA THR A 52 -1.27 -2.80 -16.46
C THR A 52 -2.30 -1.83 -15.90
N VAL A 53 -3.10 -2.33 -14.96
CA VAL A 53 -4.02 -1.51 -14.17
C VAL A 53 -3.53 -1.40 -12.74
N VAL A 54 -3.40 -0.18 -12.23
CA VAL A 54 -3.15 0.09 -10.81
C VAL A 54 -4.48 0.41 -10.14
N ILE A 55 -4.83 -0.33 -9.09
CA ILE A 55 -6.05 -0.11 -8.28
C ILE A 55 -5.68 0.65 -7.01
N GLY A 56 -6.30 1.81 -6.82
CA GLY A 56 -6.10 2.70 -5.68
C GLY A 56 -5.31 3.95 -6.06
N GLY A 57 -5.99 5.08 -6.05
CA GLY A 57 -5.48 6.41 -6.41
C GLY A 57 -4.91 7.18 -5.22
N GLY A 58 -4.45 6.50 -4.17
CA GLY A 58 -3.68 7.10 -3.08
C GLY A 58 -2.23 7.42 -3.51
N LEU A 59 -1.41 7.88 -2.56
CA LEU A 59 -0.03 8.29 -2.83
C LEU A 59 0.78 7.18 -3.52
N VAL A 60 0.81 5.98 -2.92
CA VAL A 60 1.57 4.83 -3.48
C VAL A 60 1.06 4.43 -4.87
N GLY A 61 -0.26 4.45 -5.09
CA GLY A 61 -0.82 4.09 -6.40
C GLY A 61 -0.47 5.10 -7.48
N CYS A 62 -0.56 6.38 -7.19
CA CYS A 62 -0.17 7.44 -8.11
C CYS A 62 1.33 7.40 -8.43
N GLU A 63 2.18 7.20 -7.42
CA GLU A 63 3.64 7.06 -7.59
C GLU A 63 3.98 5.80 -8.42
N THR A 64 3.34 4.67 -8.13
CA THR A 64 3.54 3.41 -8.89
C THR A 64 3.10 3.57 -10.34
N ALA A 65 1.92 4.15 -10.57
CA ALA A 65 1.41 4.37 -11.93
C ALA A 65 2.30 5.33 -12.73
N LEU A 66 2.77 6.41 -12.10
CA LEU A 66 3.68 7.36 -12.70
C LEU A 66 5.02 6.71 -13.07
N TRP A 67 5.62 5.95 -12.15
CA TRP A 67 6.87 5.24 -12.38
C TRP A 67 6.77 4.25 -13.55
N LEU A 68 5.72 3.41 -13.57
CA LEU A 68 5.48 2.46 -14.66
C LEU A 68 5.30 3.15 -16.02
N ALA A 69 4.59 4.27 -16.05
CA ALA A 69 4.45 5.06 -17.29
C ALA A 69 5.78 5.65 -17.75
N GLN A 70 6.67 6.04 -16.83
CA GLN A 70 8.04 6.49 -17.16
C GLN A 70 8.91 5.35 -17.68
N GLU A 71 8.69 4.12 -17.24
CA GLU A 71 9.31 2.90 -17.79
C GLU A 71 8.73 2.49 -19.16
N GLY A 72 7.80 3.29 -19.71
CA GLY A 72 7.21 3.08 -21.04
C GLY A 72 6.01 2.13 -21.07
N LYS A 73 5.49 1.73 -19.92
CA LYS A 73 4.33 0.84 -19.84
C LYS A 73 3.02 1.63 -20.07
N LYS A 74 2.01 0.95 -20.60
CA LYS A 74 0.67 1.49 -20.72
C LYS A 74 -0.11 1.25 -19.42
N VAL A 75 -0.41 2.33 -18.70
CA VAL A 75 -0.98 2.26 -17.36
C VAL A 75 -2.37 2.88 -17.31
N THR A 76 -3.31 2.18 -16.67
CA THR A 76 -4.58 2.74 -16.22
C THR A 76 -4.62 2.76 -14.72
N LEU A 77 -4.91 3.91 -14.10
CA LEU A 77 -5.10 4.08 -12.66
C LEU A 77 -6.60 4.13 -12.36
N VAL A 78 -7.08 3.17 -11.56
CA VAL A 78 -8.51 3.06 -11.18
C VAL A 78 -8.67 3.41 -9.71
N GLU A 79 -9.56 4.37 -9.41
CA GLU A 79 -9.88 4.83 -8.06
C GLU A 79 -11.39 4.76 -7.81
N ALA A 80 -11.77 4.22 -6.66
CA ALA A 80 -13.16 4.09 -6.26
C ALA A 80 -13.81 5.42 -5.84
N LEU A 81 -13.01 6.35 -5.33
CA LEU A 81 -13.45 7.69 -4.96
C LEU A 81 -13.48 8.60 -6.21
N ASP A 82 -14.13 9.75 -6.07
CA ASP A 82 -14.31 10.69 -7.19
C ASP A 82 -13.03 11.44 -7.58
N GLU A 83 -12.05 11.50 -6.69
CA GLU A 83 -10.79 12.19 -6.91
C GLU A 83 -9.60 11.34 -6.45
N LEU A 84 -8.42 11.55 -7.08
CA LEU A 84 -7.17 10.98 -6.61
C LEU A 84 -6.76 11.60 -5.27
N MET A 85 -6.00 10.83 -4.50
CA MET A 85 -5.43 11.27 -3.21
C MET A 85 -6.44 11.87 -2.23
N GLN A 86 -7.68 11.43 -2.27
CA GLN A 86 -8.66 11.62 -1.22
C GLN A 86 -8.29 10.79 0.02
N ILE A 87 -7.24 11.22 0.74
CA ILE A 87 -6.66 10.49 1.87
C ILE A 87 -7.12 11.12 3.17
N ASN A 88 -7.68 10.30 4.07
CA ASN A 88 -7.97 10.70 5.44
C ASN A 88 -6.66 10.71 6.25
N GLY A 89 -5.92 11.82 6.19
CA GLY A 89 -4.66 11.97 6.92
C GLY A 89 -3.80 13.10 6.36
N PRO A 90 -2.71 13.44 7.05
CA PRO A 90 -1.81 14.47 6.58
C PRO A 90 -1.07 14.00 5.32
N ILE A 91 -1.22 14.76 4.27
CA ILE A 91 -0.50 14.61 3.01
C ILE A 91 0.36 15.86 2.75
N CYS A 92 1.51 15.67 2.14
CA CYS A 92 2.28 16.81 1.62
C CYS A 92 1.57 17.37 0.38
N HIS A 93 1.03 18.58 0.49
CA HIS A 93 0.28 19.21 -0.61
C HIS A 93 1.12 19.34 -1.88
N ALA A 94 2.42 19.67 -1.77
CA ALA A 94 3.30 19.73 -2.93
C ALA A 94 3.41 18.39 -3.68
N ASN A 95 3.46 17.27 -2.96
CA ASN A 95 3.46 15.94 -3.60
C ASN A 95 2.11 15.64 -4.24
N LYS A 96 1.02 15.97 -3.58
CA LYS A 96 -0.33 15.80 -4.13
C LYS A 96 -0.46 16.57 -5.45
N ASP A 97 -0.22 17.88 -5.43
CA ASP A 97 -0.35 18.76 -6.58
C ASP A 97 0.55 18.29 -7.73
N MET A 98 1.78 17.87 -7.44
CA MET A 98 2.71 17.34 -8.42
C MET A 98 2.17 16.05 -9.08
N LEU A 99 1.69 15.08 -8.30
CA LEU A 99 1.22 13.80 -8.81
C LEU A 99 -0.10 13.97 -9.60
N GLU A 100 -1.02 14.82 -9.15
CA GLU A 100 -2.26 15.12 -9.88
C GLU A 100 -1.99 15.71 -11.28
N LEU A 101 -0.90 16.46 -11.43
CA LEU A 101 -0.47 16.99 -12.72
C LEU A 101 0.34 15.97 -13.53
N LEU A 102 1.31 15.29 -12.93
CA LEU A 102 2.24 14.42 -13.66
C LEU A 102 1.62 13.09 -14.10
N VAL A 103 0.71 12.51 -13.33
CA VAL A 103 0.07 11.22 -13.66
C VAL A 103 -0.61 11.28 -15.03
N PRO A 104 -1.57 12.19 -15.29
CA PRO A 104 -2.18 12.31 -16.62
C PRO A 104 -1.20 12.86 -17.68
N PHE A 105 -0.29 13.77 -17.31
CA PHE A 105 0.69 14.32 -18.25
C PHE A 105 1.64 13.27 -18.82
N LYS A 106 1.94 12.22 -18.06
CA LYS A 106 2.77 11.09 -18.49
C LYS A 106 1.99 9.99 -19.20
N GLY A 107 0.72 10.23 -19.50
CA GLY A 107 -0.10 9.33 -20.31
C GLY A 107 -0.73 8.19 -19.51
N VAL A 108 -0.82 8.30 -18.18
CA VAL A 108 -1.61 7.37 -17.37
C VAL A 108 -3.10 7.68 -17.60
N ASP A 109 -3.87 6.69 -18.01
CA ASP A 109 -5.32 6.78 -18.07
C ASP A 109 -5.90 6.75 -16.65
N VAL A 110 -6.62 7.80 -16.23
CA VAL A 110 -7.20 7.88 -14.89
C VAL A 110 -8.70 7.62 -14.94
N VAL A 111 -9.18 6.69 -14.13
CA VAL A 111 -10.60 6.33 -14.00
C VAL A 111 -10.98 6.43 -12.52
N THR A 112 -11.67 7.51 -12.15
CA THR A 112 -12.19 7.75 -10.79
C THR A 112 -13.67 7.37 -10.68
N GLY A 113 -14.22 7.33 -9.44
CA GLY A 113 -15.59 6.88 -9.20
C GLY A 113 -15.84 5.44 -9.68
N ALA A 114 -14.82 4.61 -9.74
CA ALA A 114 -14.84 3.29 -10.35
C ALA A 114 -14.53 2.18 -9.33
N LYS A 115 -15.55 1.43 -8.97
CA LYS A 115 -15.42 0.29 -8.05
C LYS A 115 -15.08 -0.98 -8.83
N VAL A 116 -13.88 -1.50 -8.61
CA VAL A 116 -13.45 -2.76 -9.22
C VAL A 116 -14.27 -3.93 -8.68
N THR A 117 -14.73 -4.81 -9.58
CA THR A 117 -15.59 -5.96 -9.26
C THR A 117 -14.95 -7.29 -9.61
N GLY A 118 -13.94 -7.35 -10.47
CA GLY A 118 -13.24 -8.57 -10.81
C GLY A 118 -12.16 -8.40 -11.86
N TYR A 119 -11.31 -9.44 -11.99
CA TYR A 119 -10.32 -9.57 -13.05
C TYR A 119 -10.36 -10.98 -13.57
N LYS A 120 -10.57 -11.14 -14.87
CA LYS A 120 -10.68 -12.44 -15.52
C LYS A 120 -10.21 -12.39 -16.98
N ASP A 121 -9.48 -13.42 -17.41
CA ASP A 121 -9.04 -13.59 -18.81
C ASP A 121 -8.33 -12.35 -19.38
N GLY A 122 -7.57 -11.63 -18.55
CA GLY A 122 -6.85 -10.40 -18.96
C GLY A 122 -7.73 -9.15 -19.04
N VAL A 123 -8.91 -9.15 -18.43
CA VAL A 123 -9.83 -8.01 -18.40
C VAL A 123 -10.22 -7.67 -16.97
N LEU A 124 -9.95 -6.42 -16.56
CA LEU A 124 -10.46 -5.86 -15.33
C LEU A 124 -11.86 -5.29 -15.56
N THR A 125 -12.78 -5.60 -14.65
CA THR A 125 -14.14 -5.07 -14.65
C THR A 125 -14.35 -4.11 -13.50
N CYS A 126 -14.92 -2.95 -13.74
CA CYS A 126 -15.31 -2.01 -12.70
C CYS A 126 -16.69 -1.38 -12.99
N GLU A 127 -17.39 -1.02 -11.92
CA GLU A 127 -18.66 -0.29 -11.95
C GLU A 127 -18.41 1.21 -11.79
N THR A 128 -18.99 2.00 -12.66
CA THR A 128 -18.96 3.46 -12.64
C THR A 128 -20.37 4.03 -12.66
N ALA A 129 -20.53 5.34 -12.48
CA ALA A 129 -21.83 6.01 -12.61
C ALA A 129 -22.46 5.86 -14.01
N GLU A 130 -21.65 5.61 -15.04
CA GLU A 130 -22.07 5.42 -16.43
C GLU A 130 -22.35 3.95 -16.78
N GLY A 131 -22.10 3.02 -15.85
CA GLY A 131 -22.26 1.59 -16.00
C GLY A 131 -20.95 0.80 -15.85
N THR A 132 -20.99 -0.45 -16.28
CA THR A 132 -19.84 -1.35 -16.23
C THR A 132 -18.79 -0.96 -17.26
N LYS A 133 -17.53 -0.85 -16.83
CA LYS A 133 -16.37 -0.60 -17.69
C LYS A 133 -15.43 -1.79 -17.65
N GLU A 134 -14.98 -2.22 -18.81
CA GLU A 134 -13.99 -3.28 -19.01
C GLU A 134 -12.66 -2.68 -19.47
N ILE A 135 -11.55 -3.09 -18.83
CA ILE A 135 -10.21 -2.58 -19.10
C ILE A 135 -9.28 -3.78 -19.35
N PRO A 136 -8.89 -4.02 -20.62
CA PRO A 136 -7.91 -5.07 -20.94
C PRO A 136 -6.54 -4.73 -20.35
N CYS A 137 -5.88 -5.71 -19.68
CA CYS A 137 -4.55 -5.55 -19.12
C CYS A 137 -3.85 -6.89 -18.92
N ASP A 138 -2.51 -6.87 -18.94
CA ASP A 138 -1.68 -8.06 -18.69
C ASP A 138 -1.68 -8.44 -17.22
N SER A 139 -1.77 -7.43 -16.33
CA SER A 139 -1.78 -7.61 -14.88
C SER A 139 -2.52 -6.49 -14.16
N VAL A 140 -2.78 -6.74 -12.89
CA VAL A 140 -3.40 -5.79 -11.96
C VAL A 140 -2.47 -5.58 -10.76
N ILE A 141 -2.30 -4.33 -10.36
CA ILE A 141 -1.48 -3.94 -9.22
C ILE A 141 -2.35 -3.35 -8.12
N LEU A 142 -2.39 -3.99 -6.96
CA LEU A 142 -3.11 -3.52 -5.80
C LEU A 142 -2.30 -2.47 -5.03
N SER A 143 -2.87 -1.28 -4.87
CA SER A 143 -2.33 -0.17 -4.10
C SER A 143 -3.40 0.44 -3.18
N VAL A 144 -4.15 -0.42 -2.50
CA VAL A 144 -5.34 -0.06 -1.69
C VAL A 144 -5.03 0.14 -0.20
N GLY A 145 -3.80 0.49 0.09
CA GLY A 145 -3.30 0.75 1.44
C GLY A 145 -2.67 -0.46 2.10
N TYR A 146 -2.32 -0.27 3.37
CA TYR A 146 -1.58 -1.22 4.18
C TYR A 146 -2.37 -1.56 5.44
N LYS A 147 -2.01 -2.66 6.09
CA LYS A 147 -2.52 -3.10 7.40
C LYS A 147 -1.33 -3.24 8.35
N GLU A 148 -1.52 -2.81 9.58
CA GLU A 148 -0.54 -2.94 10.65
C GLU A 148 -0.11 -4.40 10.84
N GLU A 149 1.22 -4.63 10.99
CA GLU A 149 1.78 -5.93 11.35
C GLU A 149 2.15 -5.91 12.83
N ASN A 150 1.18 -6.17 13.70
CA ASN A 150 1.30 -6.07 15.16
C ASN A 150 0.94 -7.35 15.92
N ALA A 151 0.84 -8.48 15.22
CA ALA A 151 0.46 -9.75 15.85
C ALA A 151 1.39 -10.10 17.03
N LEU A 152 2.71 -9.98 16.83
CA LEU A 152 3.70 -10.27 17.86
C LEU A 152 3.55 -9.38 19.10
N TYR A 153 3.16 -8.10 18.92
CA TYR A 153 2.88 -7.21 20.04
C TYR A 153 1.74 -7.77 20.91
N HIS A 154 0.63 -8.13 20.30
CA HIS A 154 -0.54 -8.66 21.02
C HIS A 154 -0.28 -10.04 21.65
N GLU A 155 0.68 -10.81 21.13
CA GLU A 155 1.08 -12.07 21.75
C GLU A 155 1.85 -11.90 23.07
N VAL A 156 2.54 -10.76 23.24
CA VAL A 156 3.46 -10.53 24.38
C VAL A 156 3.06 -9.36 25.28
N GLU A 157 2.01 -8.59 24.93
CA GLU A 157 1.65 -7.34 25.60
C GLU A 157 1.35 -7.47 27.10
N PHE A 158 0.98 -8.68 27.57
CA PHE A 158 0.75 -8.94 28.99
C PHE A 158 1.93 -9.62 29.71
N ASP A 159 2.95 -10.02 28.97
CA ASP A 159 4.12 -10.73 29.50
C ASP A 159 5.34 -9.81 29.67
N ILE A 160 5.39 -8.66 29.00
CA ILE A 160 6.51 -7.73 28.97
C ILE A 160 6.10 -6.37 29.58
N PRO A 161 6.67 -5.97 30.73
CA PRO A 161 6.33 -4.71 31.39
C PRO A 161 6.72 -3.46 30.59
N GLU A 162 7.91 -3.45 29.97
CA GLU A 162 8.42 -2.35 29.17
C GLU A 162 8.38 -2.71 27.69
N LEU A 163 7.15 -2.66 27.12
CA LEU A 163 6.88 -3.00 25.72
C LEU A 163 6.33 -1.80 24.95
N TYR A 164 6.95 -1.51 23.83
CA TYR A 164 6.57 -0.41 22.94
C TYR A 164 6.26 -0.88 21.53
N LEU A 165 5.24 -0.27 20.91
CA LEU A 165 4.84 -0.50 19.51
C LEU A 165 5.07 0.79 18.72
N LEU A 166 5.81 0.71 17.60
CA LEU A 166 6.26 1.87 16.82
C LEU A 166 5.83 1.83 15.36
N GLY A 167 5.74 3.02 14.78
CA GLY A 167 5.59 3.25 13.35
C GLY A 167 4.37 2.57 12.75
N ASP A 168 4.51 2.00 11.55
CA ASP A 168 3.39 1.38 10.85
C ASP A 168 2.83 0.13 11.54
N ALA A 169 3.59 -0.51 12.42
CA ALA A 169 3.05 -1.58 13.25
C ALA A 169 2.02 -1.09 14.27
N LYS A 170 2.15 0.15 14.74
CA LYS A 170 1.20 0.84 15.62
C LYS A 170 0.05 1.46 14.84
N LYS A 171 0.39 2.19 13.79
CA LYS A 171 -0.57 2.84 12.90
C LYS A 171 0.09 3.16 11.57
N VAL A 172 -0.47 2.63 10.49
CA VAL A 172 0.01 2.95 9.14
C VAL A 172 -0.08 4.46 8.89
N ALA A 173 1.06 5.06 8.58
CA ALA A 173 1.19 6.48 8.34
C ALA A 173 2.34 6.79 7.36
N ASN A 174 3.18 7.79 7.65
CA ASN A 174 4.37 8.11 6.87
C ASN A 174 5.64 8.09 7.73
N ILE A 175 6.79 8.21 7.07
CA ILE A 175 8.11 8.15 7.73
C ILE A 175 8.26 9.18 8.86
N MET A 176 7.66 10.36 8.72
CA MET A 176 7.72 11.42 9.75
C MET A 176 7.10 10.93 11.07
N TYR A 177 5.93 10.28 11.02
CA TYR A 177 5.27 9.75 12.21
C TYR A 177 6.07 8.59 12.82
N ALA A 178 6.66 7.72 12.01
CA ALA A 178 7.50 6.64 12.51
C ALA A 178 8.74 7.19 13.26
N ILE A 179 9.36 8.25 12.73
CA ILE A 179 10.49 8.92 13.38
C ILE A 179 10.06 9.58 14.68
N TRP A 180 8.91 10.27 14.70
CA TRP A 180 8.40 10.92 15.91
C TRP A 180 8.04 9.91 16.98
N ASP A 181 7.34 8.81 16.63
CA ASP A 181 7.05 7.71 17.56
C ASP A 181 8.35 7.16 18.18
N ALA A 182 9.36 6.90 17.35
CA ALA A 182 10.64 6.38 17.81
C ALA A 182 11.36 7.36 18.75
N PHE A 183 11.32 8.66 18.42
CA PHE A 183 11.91 9.71 19.26
C PHE A 183 11.19 9.81 20.63
N GLU A 184 9.88 9.77 20.63
CA GLU A 184 9.06 9.80 21.85
C GLU A 184 9.41 8.61 22.76
N VAL A 185 9.43 7.39 22.23
CA VAL A 185 9.77 6.18 23.00
C VAL A 185 11.20 6.24 23.51
N ALA A 186 12.17 6.63 22.67
CA ALA A 186 13.58 6.72 23.07
C ALA A 186 13.87 7.74 24.19
N ASN A 187 12.97 8.69 24.43
CA ASN A 187 13.07 9.62 25.56
C ASN A 187 12.39 9.11 26.85
N HIS A 188 11.70 7.97 26.79
CA HIS A 188 11.00 7.38 27.93
C HIS A 188 11.68 6.13 28.50
N ILE A 189 12.60 5.53 27.76
CA ILE A 189 13.40 4.35 28.16
C ILE A 189 14.78 4.73 28.67
#